data_e5da67b2211feb0305699072da3618d7
#
_entry.id   e5da67b2211feb0305699072da3618d7
#
_cell.length_a   1.000
_cell.length_b   1.000
_cell.length_c   1.000
_cell.angle_alpha   90.00
_cell.angle_beta   90.00
_cell.angle_gamma   90.00
#
_symmetry.space_group_name_H-M   'P 1'
#
loop_
_entity.id
_entity.type
_entity.pdbx_description
1 polymer ?
#
loop_
_entity_poly.entity_id
_entity_poly.type
_entity_poly.pdbx_seq_one_letter_code
_entity_poly.pdbx_strand_id
1 'polypeptide(L)'
;MFLRGSCARKVSLRGRLITNFVREGPIMYADGKLWIAKADDRIHLLPRYANRHGLIAGASGTGKTVTIKVMAESFSAMGVPVFMADIKGDVGGLCRAGKESEGMMKRISSLGVDEFVFKGYPCEFWDIYGEKGHPVRTTLESMGVALLSRLMGMSDVQEDVLRMVFRICEDEGWRLIDTKDLRAAVSFISEHRKNYEDEYGSLNPQSLSVIQRSVMALEDIGGDMFFGEPALDITDWMSTAPDGRGIINILSGVKLARNPELYSTFMIWLMEELFDVLPEVGDLDKPKLVFFFDEAHMLFGDSSPALTRKVEQTVKLIRSKGVGIYFISQSPSDIPDGVLAQLSNRVQHALRAYTPKEQKAVRAAAETFRANSRFKTADAIMELATGEALVSFLDEKGSPSVVERAMILPPQSFLGTINDDDYRMMMESSPLYSKYRKRVDAETAYEELTKMKEAKEADKEKPKKKTSSSGTRKTKSRTERTVDRAIGNAASAIGRGIGNKISKKLFGR
;
A
#
# COMPACT_ATOMS: atom_id res chain seq x y z
N MET A 1 66.42 29.90 -31.47
CA MET A 1 66.45 30.97 -30.46
C MET A 1 65.36 30.60 -29.43
N PHE A 2 65.88 30.15 -28.25
CA PHE A 2 65.26 30.00 -26.95
C PHE A 2 63.80 29.52 -26.84
N LEU A 3 63.43 28.26 -26.53
CA LEU A 3 63.62 27.42 -25.33
C LEU A 3 63.12 28.01 -24.01
N ARG A 4 62.10 27.35 -23.42
CA ARG A 4 61.97 26.92 -22.02
C ARG A 4 60.61 26.23 -21.93
N GLY A 5 60.37 25.00 -21.60
CA GLY A 5 61.00 24.13 -20.63
C GLY A 5 60.27 24.31 -19.29
N SER A 6 59.15 23.60 -19.10
CA SER A 6 58.53 23.50 -17.76
C SER A 6 58.41 22.01 -17.39
N CYS A 7 59.15 21.71 -16.39
CA CYS A 7 59.38 20.39 -15.80
C CYS A 7 58.12 19.92 -15.05
N ALA A 8 57.50 18.83 -15.44
CA ALA A 8 56.48 18.15 -14.68
C ALA A 8 57.13 17.30 -13.59
N ARG A 9 57.00 17.71 -12.33
CA ARG A 9 57.30 16.88 -11.18
C ARG A 9 56.25 15.80 -11.03
N LYS A 10 56.66 14.53 -11.28
CA LYS A 10 55.95 13.36 -10.80
C LYS A 10 56.01 13.33 -9.30
N VAL A 11 54.90 13.57 -8.63
CA VAL A 11 54.70 13.23 -7.21
C VAL A 11 53.90 11.94 -7.17
N SER A 12 54.57 10.87 -6.76
CA SER A 12 53.95 9.59 -6.39
C SER A 12 53.22 9.77 -5.07
N LEU A 13 51.91 9.67 -5.10
CA LEU A 13 51.07 9.52 -3.92
C LEU A 13 50.36 8.16 -3.98
N ARG A 14 50.98 7.16 -3.35
CA ARG A 14 50.27 5.98 -2.84
C ARG A 14 49.34 6.44 -1.74
N GLY A 15 48.08 6.10 -1.84
CA GLY A 15 47.21 5.99 -0.71
C GLY A 15 46.03 6.96 -0.70
N ARG A 16 44.86 6.36 -0.80
CA ARG A 16 43.52 6.92 -0.59
C ARG A 16 43.02 7.85 -1.68
N LEU A 17 42.34 7.25 -2.66
CA LEU A 17 41.23 7.90 -3.34
C LEU A 17 40.18 8.22 -2.28
N ILE A 18 40.34 9.32 -1.58
CA ILE A 18 39.22 10.01 -0.96
C ILE A 18 38.56 10.70 -2.14
N THR A 19 37.55 10.03 -2.70
CA THR A 19 36.54 10.74 -3.48
C THR A 19 35.96 11.76 -2.51
N ASN A 20 36.43 13.00 -2.63
CA ASN A 20 35.67 14.15 -2.18
C ASN A 20 34.37 14.16 -2.97
N PHE A 21 33.41 13.31 -2.57
CA PHE A 21 32.01 13.64 -2.77
C PHE A 21 31.85 15.00 -2.10
N VAL A 22 31.71 16.04 -2.91
CA VAL A 22 31.16 17.31 -2.46
C VAL A 22 29.96 16.93 -1.62
N ARG A 23 30.03 17.20 -0.33
CA ARG A 23 28.89 17.08 0.59
C ARG A 23 27.89 18.16 0.17
N GLU A 24 27.17 17.99 -0.92
CA GLU A 24 25.84 18.51 -1.07
C GLU A 24 24.95 17.76 -0.09
N GLY A 25 25.24 17.92 1.20
CA GLY A 25 24.52 17.27 2.27
C GLY A 25 23.09 17.77 2.25
N PRO A 26 22.09 16.91 2.15
CA PRO A 26 20.73 17.36 2.35
C PRO A 26 20.63 17.89 3.78
N ILE A 27 20.24 19.13 3.92
CA ILE A 27 20.02 19.83 5.19
C ILE A 27 19.12 19.00 6.12
N MET A 28 18.21 18.21 5.54
CA MET A 28 17.21 17.41 6.26
C MET A 28 17.75 16.09 6.84
N TYR A 29 18.87 15.58 6.34
CA TYR A 29 19.54 14.39 6.90
C TYR A 29 21.02 14.69 7.05
N ALA A 30 21.44 14.89 8.28
CA ALA A 30 22.84 15.14 8.63
C ALA A 30 23.16 14.48 9.98
N ASP A 31 24.40 14.05 10.15
CA ASP A 31 24.91 13.46 11.40
C ASP A 31 24.05 12.27 11.91
N GLY A 32 23.47 11.49 10.99
CA GLY A 32 22.64 10.35 11.33
C GLY A 32 21.27 10.70 11.89
N LYS A 33 20.79 11.93 11.77
CA LYS A 33 19.51 12.42 12.30
C LYS A 33 18.69 13.11 11.20
N LEU A 34 17.36 12.98 11.26
CA LEU A 34 16.42 13.64 10.36
C LEU A 34 15.95 14.95 11.03
N TRP A 35 16.34 16.09 10.48
CA TRP A 35 15.88 17.39 10.96
C TRP A 35 14.52 17.72 10.35
N ILE A 36 13.47 17.77 11.16
CA ILE A 36 12.08 17.94 10.70
C ILE A 36 11.54 19.34 11.02
N ALA A 37 11.88 19.87 12.19
CA ALA A 37 11.34 21.13 12.67
C ALA A 37 12.39 21.88 13.51
N LYS A 38 12.12 23.16 13.80
CA LYS A 38 12.92 23.99 14.69
C LYS A 38 12.04 24.76 15.67
N ALA A 39 12.36 24.61 16.94
CA ALA A 39 11.94 25.47 18.04
C ALA A 39 13.10 26.42 18.38
N ASP A 40 13.52 26.52 19.65
CA ASP A 40 14.80 27.13 20.03
C ASP A 40 15.95 26.31 19.41
N ASP A 41 15.85 24.97 19.51
CA ASP A 41 16.78 24.03 18.94
C ASP A 41 16.18 23.24 17.74
N ARG A 42 17.04 22.57 16.99
CA ARG A 42 16.64 21.65 15.91
C ARG A 42 15.94 20.43 16.50
N ILE A 43 14.77 20.09 15.98
CA ILE A 43 14.02 18.90 16.38
C ILE A 43 14.25 17.80 15.35
N HIS A 44 14.81 16.68 15.84
CA HIS A 44 15.20 15.57 15.01
C HIS A 44 14.34 14.33 15.27
N LEU A 45 13.93 13.67 14.19
CA LEU A 45 13.46 12.31 14.23
C LEU A 45 14.67 11.36 14.13
N LEU A 46 14.83 10.47 15.10
CA LEU A 46 15.92 9.51 15.11
C LEU A 46 15.57 8.32 14.20
N PRO A 47 16.41 7.97 13.20
CA PRO A 47 16.13 6.90 12.23
C PRO A 47 15.74 5.57 12.86
N ARG A 48 16.46 5.14 13.90
CA ARG A 48 16.22 3.88 14.62
C ARG A 48 14.83 3.78 15.29
N TYR A 49 14.16 4.92 15.47
CA TYR A 49 12.81 5.00 16.05
C TYR A 49 11.75 5.41 15.03
N ALA A 50 12.10 5.59 13.76
CA ALA A 50 11.13 5.94 12.74
C ALA A 50 10.12 4.82 12.47
N ASN A 51 10.46 3.55 12.74
CA ASN A 51 9.54 2.41 12.70
C ASN A 51 8.67 2.26 13.96
N ARG A 52 8.74 3.20 14.92
CA ARG A 52 7.82 3.28 16.07
C ARG A 52 6.54 4.02 15.74
N HIS A 53 6.26 4.11 14.47
CA HIS A 53 5.08 4.73 13.88
C HIS A 53 4.88 6.19 14.30
N GLY A 54 3.96 6.86 13.66
CA GLY A 54 3.69 8.26 13.98
C GLY A 54 2.31 8.74 13.59
N LEU A 55 1.96 9.92 14.12
CA LEU A 55 0.75 10.66 13.84
C LEU A 55 1.10 12.06 13.37
N ILE A 56 0.50 12.48 12.26
CA ILE A 56 0.49 13.87 11.80
C ILE A 56 -0.96 14.34 11.78
N ALA A 57 -1.36 15.14 12.76
CA ALA A 57 -2.75 15.57 12.90
C ALA A 57 -2.89 17.09 12.77
N GLY A 58 -4.08 17.55 12.35
CA GLY A 58 -4.40 18.98 12.29
C GLY A 58 -5.49 19.31 11.28
N ALA A 59 -6.09 20.47 11.43
CA ALA A 59 -7.15 20.95 10.53
C ALA A 59 -6.62 21.14 9.08
N SER A 60 -7.53 21.22 8.11
CA SER A 60 -7.16 21.49 6.72
C SER A 60 -6.44 22.83 6.58
N GLY A 61 -5.41 22.87 5.72
CA GLY A 61 -4.63 24.09 5.45
C GLY A 61 -3.62 24.50 6.55
N THR A 62 -3.41 23.67 7.59
CA THR A 62 -2.48 24.01 8.70
C THR A 62 -1.02 23.63 8.42
N GLY A 63 -0.76 22.83 7.37
CA GLY A 63 0.61 22.48 6.96
C GLY A 63 0.93 20.99 6.99
N LYS A 64 -0.06 20.09 7.16
CA LYS A 64 0.17 18.63 7.16
C LYS A 64 0.92 18.16 5.92
N THR A 65 0.49 18.55 4.71
CA THR A 65 1.15 18.15 3.45
C THR A 65 2.61 18.59 3.41
N VAL A 66 2.94 19.78 3.95
CA VAL A 66 4.33 20.24 4.08
C VAL A 66 5.14 19.30 4.98
N THR A 67 4.58 18.93 6.14
CA THR A 67 5.24 17.99 7.07
C THR A 67 5.47 16.64 6.42
N ILE A 68 4.48 16.10 5.69
CA ILE A 68 4.61 14.83 4.96
C ILE A 68 5.75 14.92 3.95
N LYS A 69 5.80 16.00 3.15
CA LYS A 69 6.86 16.21 2.16
C LYS A 69 8.24 16.27 2.81
N VAL A 70 8.40 17.07 3.85
CA VAL A 70 9.68 17.19 4.60
C VAL A 70 10.13 15.84 5.14
N MET A 71 9.21 15.08 5.72
CA MET A 71 9.54 13.74 6.24
C MET A 71 9.88 12.75 5.12
N ALA A 72 9.12 12.73 4.02
CA ALA A 72 9.38 11.87 2.87
C ALA A 72 10.73 12.19 2.21
N GLU A 73 11.05 13.48 2.04
CA GLU A 73 12.34 13.95 1.54
C GLU A 73 13.49 13.53 2.46
N SER A 74 13.28 13.63 3.76
CA SER A 74 14.28 13.23 4.77
C SER A 74 14.53 11.71 4.75
N PHE A 75 13.49 10.89 4.66
CA PHE A 75 13.62 9.44 4.54
C PHE A 75 14.28 9.05 3.21
N SER A 76 13.87 9.64 2.10
CA SER A 76 14.48 9.42 0.79
C SER A 76 15.97 9.77 0.81
N ALA A 77 16.34 10.93 1.37
CA ALA A 77 17.73 11.35 1.51
C ALA A 77 18.59 10.39 2.34
N MET A 78 17.98 9.73 3.32
CA MET A 78 18.61 8.69 4.15
C MET A 78 18.74 7.33 3.43
N GLY A 79 18.20 7.21 2.22
CA GLY A 79 18.14 5.94 1.48
C GLY A 79 17.09 4.98 2.03
N VAL A 80 15.97 5.52 2.52
CA VAL A 80 14.79 4.75 2.95
C VAL A 80 13.67 5.03 1.98
N PRO A 81 13.14 4.01 1.30
CA PRO A 81 11.97 4.13 0.45
C PRO A 81 10.74 4.58 1.23
N VAL A 82 9.87 5.29 0.54
CA VAL A 82 8.63 5.82 1.11
C VAL A 82 7.45 5.41 0.23
N PHE A 83 6.33 5.08 0.84
CA PHE A 83 5.05 5.00 0.16
C PHE A 83 4.08 6.04 0.73
N MET A 84 3.29 6.66 -0.14
CA MET A 84 2.21 7.55 0.27
C MET A 84 1.04 7.52 -0.71
N ALA A 85 -0.18 7.61 -0.17
CA ALA A 85 -1.38 7.81 -0.97
C ALA A 85 -1.66 9.31 -1.13
N ASP A 86 -1.75 9.77 -2.37
CA ASP A 86 -2.03 11.17 -2.72
C ASP A 86 -3.53 11.35 -3.02
N ILE A 87 -4.31 11.55 -1.98
CA ILE A 87 -5.78 11.72 -2.07
C ILE A 87 -6.16 13.10 -2.65
N LYS A 88 -5.32 14.11 -2.42
CA LYS A 88 -5.57 15.50 -2.84
C LYS A 88 -4.93 15.85 -4.16
N GLY A 89 -3.97 15.06 -4.62
CA GLY A 89 -3.18 15.33 -5.82
C GLY A 89 -2.12 16.41 -5.61
N ASP A 90 -1.69 16.66 -4.36
CA ASP A 90 -0.79 17.78 -4.02
C ASP A 90 0.63 17.37 -3.62
N VAL A 91 0.92 16.05 -3.57
CA VAL A 91 2.27 15.57 -3.26
C VAL A 91 3.11 15.21 -4.49
N GLY A 92 2.51 15.11 -5.67
CA GLY A 92 3.22 14.78 -6.93
C GLY A 92 4.43 15.68 -7.23
N GLY A 93 4.40 16.92 -6.77
CA GLY A 93 5.54 17.85 -6.88
C GLY A 93 6.83 17.41 -6.18
N LEU A 94 6.84 16.32 -5.41
CA LEU A 94 8.05 15.74 -4.81
C LEU A 94 9.14 15.39 -5.84
N CYS A 95 8.75 15.02 -7.06
CA CYS A 95 9.69 14.69 -8.14
C CYS A 95 10.40 15.92 -8.74
N ARG A 96 9.96 17.13 -8.43
CA ARG A 96 10.51 18.37 -8.98
C ARG A 96 11.14 19.25 -7.92
N ALA A 97 12.16 20.02 -8.32
CA ALA A 97 12.74 21.04 -7.45
C ALA A 97 11.71 22.13 -7.12
N GLY A 98 11.69 22.56 -5.87
CA GLY A 98 10.91 23.70 -5.42
C GLY A 98 11.32 24.99 -6.15
N LYS A 99 10.55 26.06 -5.93
CA LYS A 99 10.83 27.38 -6.50
C LYS A 99 10.99 28.39 -5.40
N GLU A 100 11.91 29.31 -5.61
CA GLU A 100 12.05 30.46 -4.75
C GLU A 100 10.78 31.32 -4.76
N SER A 101 10.34 31.72 -3.59
CA SER A 101 9.29 32.70 -3.39
C SER A 101 9.66 33.54 -2.16
N GLU A 102 9.17 34.77 -2.08
CA GLU A 102 9.44 35.64 -0.95
C GLU A 102 9.09 34.99 0.40
N GLY A 103 7.92 34.36 0.49
CA GLY A 103 7.48 33.63 1.69
C GLY A 103 8.39 32.47 2.04
N MET A 104 8.84 31.71 1.05
CA MET A 104 9.74 30.57 1.23
C MET A 104 11.11 31.02 1.71
N MET A 105 11.69 32.03 1.07
CA MET A 105 13.00 32.56 1.43
C MET A 105 12.99 33.23 2.83
N LYS A 106 11.93 33.93 3.17
CA LYS A 106 11.72 34.47 4.52
C LYS A 106 11.69 33.37 5.58
N ARG A 107 11.01 32.24 5.26
CA ARG A 107 10.92 31.08 6.16
C ARG A 107 12.28 30.39 6.32
N ILE A 108 13.01 30.16 5.24
CA ILE A 108 14.36 29.57 5.25
C ILE A 108 15.28 30.43 6.13
N SER A 109 15.29 31.73 5.91
CA SER A 109 16.10 32.66 6.69
C SER A 109 15.72 32.69 8.17
N SER A 110 14.42 32.70 8.50
CA SER A 110 13.94 32.72 9.90
C SER A 110 14.29 31.43 10.66
N LEU A 111 14.43 30.31 9.96
CA LEU A 111 14.84 29.03 10.54
C LEU A 111 16.38 28.91 10.63
N GLY A 112 17.15 29.84 10.06
CA GLY A 112 18.60 29.78 9.99
C GLY A 112 19.06 28.49 9.29
N VAL A 113 18.42 28.18 8.16
CA VAL A 113 18.82 27.08 7.31
C VAL A 113 19.81 27.59 6.30
N ASP A 114 21.09 27.42 6.60
CA ASP A 114 22.16 27.80 5.68
C ASP A 114 22.25 26.77 4.54
N GLU A 115 22.62 27.25 3.33
CA GLU A 115 22.82 26.39 2.15
C GLU A 115 21.58 25.58 1.72
N PHE A 116 20.37 26.16 1.88
CA PHE A 116 19.14 25.50 1.43
C PHE A 116 19.11 25.37 -0.10
N VAL A 117 18.95 24.14 -0.59
CA VAL A 117 18.90 23.83 -2.01
C VAL A 117 17.53 23.25 -2.37
N PHE A 118 16.89 23.86 -3.36
CA PHE A 118 15.70 23.28 -3.96
C PHE A 118 16.08 22.13 -4.89
N LYS A 119 15.50 20.96 -4.67
CA LYS A 119 15.73 19.77 -5.50
C LYS A 119 14.51 18.86 -5.53
N GLY A 120 14.41 18.04 -6.58
CA GLY A 120 13.44 16.96 -6.65
C GLY A 120 14.00 15.66 -6.06
N TYR A 121 13.10 14.75 -5.80
CA TYR A 121 13.40 13.43 -5.24
C TYR A 121 13.01 12.32 -6.22
N PRO A 122 13.63 11.15 -6.16
CA PRO A 122 13.25 10.03 -7.00
C PRO A 122 11.84 9.56 -6.62
N CYS A 123 10.92 9.60 -7.58
CA CYS A 123 9.54 9.22 -7.39
C CYS A 123 9.12 8.18 -8.41
N GLU A 124 8.30 7.22 -7.98
CA GLU A 124 7.52 6.31 -8.81
C GLU A 124 6.03 6.56 -8.57
N PHE A 125 5.26 6.61 -9.65
CA PHE A 125 3.84 6.88 -9.58
C PHE A 125 3.04 5.61 -9.84
N TRP A 126 2.01 5.41 -9.02
CA TRP A 126 1.14 4.25 -9.02
C TRP A 126 -0.32 4.67 -9.12
N ASP A 127 -1.14 3.89 -9.81
CA ASP A 127 -2.56 4.20 -9.96
C ASP A 127 -3.35 2.91 -10.22
N ILE A 128 -4.41 2.67 -9.46
CA ILE A 128 -5.29 1.51 -9.68
C ILE A 128 -5.90 1.56 -11.10
N TYR A 129 -6.19 2.75 -11.61
CA TYR A 129 -6.79 2.93 -12.94
C TYR A 129 -5.75 3.03 -14.07
N GLY A 130 -4.45 3.11 -13.73
CA GLY A 130 -3.37 3.21 -14.72
C GLY A 130 -3.33 4.52 -15.51
N GLU A 131 -3.99 5.58 -15.03
CA GLU A 131 -4.07 6.87 -15.71
C GLU A 131 -2.88 7.77 -15.37
N LYS A 132 -2.44 7.77 -14.11
CA LYS A 132 -1.39 8.66 -13.56
C LYS A 132 -0.20 7.93 -12.96
N GLY A 133 -0.03 6.66 -13.26
CA GLY A 133 1.05 5.83 -12.72
C GLY A 133 0.99 4.41 -13.22
N HIS A 134 1.94 3.60 -12.77
CA HIS A 134 1.93 2.17 -13.03
C HIS A 134 0.66 1.55 -12.48
N PRO A 135 -0.04 0.71 -13.26
CA PRO A 135 -1.23 0.04 -12.78
C PRO A 135 -0.94 -0.82 -11.55
N VAL A 136 -1.65 -0.57 -10.47
CA VAL A 136 -1.61 -1.43 -9.27
C VAL A 136 -2.69 -2.49 -9.42
N ARG A 137 -2.30 -3.76 -9.39
CA ARG A 137 -3.21 -4.89 -9.48
C ARG A 137 -2.95 -5.88 -8.36
N THR A 138 -3.99 -6.62 -8.03
CA THR A 138 -3.92 -7.81 -7.16
C THR A 138 -4.78 -8.91 -7.76
N THR A 139 -4.68 -10.13 -7.24
CA THR A 139 -5.59 -11.21 -7.60
C THR A 139 -6.71 -11.33 -6.57
N LEU A 140 -7.84 -11.91 -6.96
CA LEU A 140 -8.90 -12.23 -6.00
C LEU A 140 -8.42 -13.19 -4.92
N GLU A 141 -7.52 -14.12 -5.27
CA GLU A 141 -6.88 -15.04 -4.32
C GLU A 141 -6.07 -14.29 -3.26
N SER A 142 -5.23 -13.33 -3.67
CA SER A 142 -4.42 -12.52 -2.76
C SER A 142 -5.28 -11.61 -1.88
N MET A 143 -6.35 -11.01 -2.44
CA MET A 143 -7.30 -10.18 -1.67
C MET A 143 -7.98 -11.00 -0.58
N GLY A 144 -8.34 -12.23 -0.87
CA GLY A 144 -9.03 -13.13 0.04
C GLY A 144 -10.50 -12.78 0.30
N VAL A 145 -11.23 -13.76 0.84
CA VAL A 145 -12.70 -13.68 0.99
C VAL A 145 -13.12 -12.52 1.90
N ALA A 146 -12.43 -12.30 3.00
CA ALA A 146 -12.87 -11.32 4.01
C ALA A 146 -12.82 -9.87 3.50
N LEU A 147 -11.78 -9.49 2.77
CA LEU A 147 -11.68 -8.15 2.18
C LEU A 147 -12.58 -8.02 0.96
N LEU A 148 -12.70 -9.08 0.18
CA LEU A 148 -13.58 -9.11 -1.00
C LEU A 148 -15.06 -9.02 -0.61
N SER A 149 -15.52 -9.75 0.42
CA SER A 149 -16.90 -9.70 0.92
C SER A 149 -17.27 -8.31 1.42
N ARG A 150 -16.34 -7.65 2.11
CA ARG A 150 -16.50 -6.26 2.53
C ARG A 150 -16.66 -5.33 1.31
N LEU A 151 -15.74 -5.43 0.35
CA LEU A 151 -15.75 -4.60 -0.86
C LEU A 151 -17.05 -4.77 -1.67
N MET A 152 -17.64 -5.96 -1.60
CA MET A 152 -18.91 -6.28 -2.25
C MET A 152 -20.15 -6.06 -1.36
N GLY A 153 -19.99 -5.51 -0.14
CA GLY A 153 -21.09 -5.21 0.79
C GLY A 153 -21.90 -6.45 1.20
N MET A 154 -21.23 -7.58 1.44
CA MET A 154 -21.88 -8.86 1.73
C MET A 154 -22.24 -9.01 3.21
N SER A 155 -23.35 -9.73 3.46
CA SER A 155 -23.67 -10.21 4.80
C SER A 155 -22.85 -11.45 5.16
N ASP A 156 -22.80 -11.79 6.48
CA ASP A 156 -22.06 -12.96 6.97
C ASP A 156 -22.45 -14.26 6.25
N VAL A 157 -23.75 -14.46 5.97
CA VAL A 157 -24.25 -15.63 5.22
C VAL A 157 -23.75 -15.66 3.77
N GLN A 158 -23.62 -14.49 3.14
CA GLN A 158 -23.08 -14.38 1.77
C GLN A 158 -21.57 -14.57 1.76
N GLU A 159 -20.87 -14.06 2.77
CA GLU A 159 -19.44 -14.30 2.95
C GLU A 159 -19.15 -15.80 3.12
N ASP A 160 -19.94 -16.52 3.92
CA ASP A 160 -19.78 -17.97 4.08
C ASP A 160 -19.95 -18.71 2.76
N VAL A 161 -20.94 -18.34 1.92
CA VAL A 161 -21.12 -18.93 0.59
C VAL A 161 -19.95 -18.55 -0.34
N LEU A 162 -19.45 -17.31 -0.30
CA LEU A 162 -18.27 -16.90 -1.05
C LEU A 162 -17.04 -17.72 -0.62
N ARG A 163 -16.88 -17.99 0.67
CA ARG A 163 -15.81 -18.84 1.21
C ARG A 163 -15.88 -20.25 0.67
N MET A 164 -17.10 -20.83 0.56
CA MET A 164 -17.31 -22.14 -0.07
C MET A 164 -16.92 -22.10 -1.56
N VAL A 165 -17.28 -21.04 -2.29
CA VAL A 165 -16.90 -20.87 -3.70
C VAL A 165 -15.38 -20.87 -3.85
N PHE A 166 -14.67 -20.09 -3.05
CA PHE A 166 -13.20 -20.04 -3.06
C PHE A 166 -12.59 -21.41 -2.77
N ARG A 167 -13.14 -22.11 -1.77
CA ARG A 167 -12.67 -23.48 -1.42
C ARG A 167 -12.88 -24.47 -2.55
N ILE A 168 -14.03 -24.45 -3.20
CA ILE A 168 -14.30 -25.29 -4.37
C ILE A 168 -13.30 -24.98 -5.49
N CYS A 169 -13.05 -23.70 -5.77
CA CYS A 169 -12.09 -23.29 -6.80
C CYS A 169 -10.67 -23.79 -6.47
N GLU A 170 -10.24 -23.67 -5.21
CA GLU A 170 -8.95 -24.18 -4.75
C GLU A 170 -8.83 -25.71 -4.94
N ASP A 171 -9.85 -26.47 -4.53
CA ASP A 171 -9.84 -27.93 -4.61
C ASP A 171 -9.94 -28.44 -6.07
N GLU A 172 -10.64 -27.72 -6.95
CA GLU A 172 -10.72 -28.01 -8.39
C GLU A 172 -9.49 -27.49 -9.17
N GLY A 173 -8.65 -26.60 -8.56
CA GLY A 173 -7.49 -25.99 -9.18
C GLY A 173 -7.81 -24.80 -10.08
N TRP A 174 -9.00 -24.22 -9.98
CA TRP A 174 -9.43 -23.05 -10.73
C TRP A 174 -8.86 -21.77 -10.11
N ARG A 175 -7.96 -21.12 -10.83
CA ARG A 175 -7.36 -19.87 -10.36
C ARG A 175 -8.34 -18.71 -10.44
N LEU A 176 -8.50 -18.00 -9.32
CA LEU A 176 -9.33 -16.78 -9.22
C LEU A 176 -8.44 -15.55 -9.27
N ILE A 177 -8.15 -15.09 -10.47
CA ILE A 177 -7.28 -13.91 -10.70
C ILE A 177 -8.11 -12.65 -10.78
N ASP A 178 -9.15 -12.62 -11.61
CA ASP A 178 -9.95 -11.44 -11.86
C ASP A 178 -11.46 -11.68 -11.70
N THR A 179 -12.24 -10.64 -11.91
CA THR A 179 -13.69 -10.68 -11.73
C THR A 179 -14.40 -11.64 -12.69
N LYS A 180 -13.83 -11.87 -13.89
CA LYS A 180 -14.39 -12.83 -14.86
C LYS A 180 -14.30 -14.27 -14.32
N ASP A 181 -13.20 -14.60 -13.63
CA ASP A 181 -12.99 -15.90 -13.02
C ASP A 181 -14.03 -16.19 -11.97
N LEU A 182 -14.21 -15.25 -11.03
CA LEU A 182 -15.21 -15.42 -9.97
C LEU A 182 -16.63 -15.53 -10.54
N ARG A 183 -16.94 -14.72 -11.55
CA ARG A 183 -18.24 -14.77 -12.22
C ARG A 183 -18.48 -16.12 -12.91
N ALA A 184 -17.48 -16.65 -13.61
CA ALA A 184 -17.56 -17.95 -14.26
C ALA A 184 -17.70 -19.07 -13.25
N ALA A 185 -16.89 -19.05 -12.17
CA ALA A 185 -16.94 -20.03 -11.09
C ALA A 185 -18.30 -20.02 -10.40
N VAL A 186 -18.81 -18.86 -9.98
CA VAL A 186 -20.13 -18.75 -9.32
C VAL A 186 -21.26 -19.26 -10.24
N SER A 187 -21.21 -18.92 -11.55
CA SER A 187 -22.19 -19.42 -12.52
C SER A 187 -22.13 -20.95 -12.63
N PHE A 188 -20.95 -21.51 -12.79
CA PHE A 188 -20.76 -22.95 -12.93
C PHE A 188 -21.19 -23.72 -11.67
N ILE A 189 -20.77 -23.25 -10.48
CA ILE A 189 -21.15 -23.84 -9.20
C ILE A 189 -22.66 -23.76 -9.00
N SER A 190 -23.31 -22.64 -9.37
CA SER A 190 -24.76 -22.48 -9.29
C SER A 190 -25.50 -23.50 -10.15
N GLU A 191 -25.04 -23.71 -11.40
CA GLU A 191 -25.60 -24.68 -12.34
C GLU A 191 -25.41 -26.13 -11.87
N HIS A 192 -24.31 -26.42 -11.18
CA HIS A 192 -23.93 -27.79 -10.74
C HIS A 192 -24.00 -27.97 -9.22
N ARG A 193 -24.71 -27.09 -8.52
CA ARG A 193 -24.78 -27.00 -7.06
C ARG A 193 -24.87 -28.33 -6.33
N LYS A 194 -25.77 -29.20 -6.78
CA LYS A 194 -26.01 -30.53 -6.15
C LYS A 194 -24.77 -31.44 -6.12
N ASN A 195 -23.77 -31.17 -6.96
CA ASN A 195 -22.55 -31.98 -6.99
C ASN A 195 -21.59 -31.59 -5.86
N TYR A 196 -21.74 -30.37 -5.32
CA TYR A 196 -20.86 -29.79 -4.30
C TYR A 196 -21.49 -29.78 -2.90
N GLU A 197 -22.85 -29.85 -2.80
CA GLU A 197 -23.57 -29.74 -1.52
C GLU A 197 -23.24 -30.87 -0.52
N ASP A 198 -22.91 -32.09 -1.01
CA ASP A 198 -22.55 -33.20 -0.15
C ASP A 198 -21.19 -33.00 0.55
N GLU A 199 -20.28 -32.27 -0.06
CA GLU A 199 -18.90 -32.09 0.43
C GLU A 199 -18.71 -30.74 1.14
N TYR A 200 -19.28 -29.66 0.60
CA TYR A 200 -19.05 -28.30 1.09
C TYR A 200 -20.24 -27.73 1.89
N GLY A 201 -21.37 -28.44 1.93
CA GLY A 201 -22.57 -27.96 2.59
C GLY A 201 -23.54 -27.22 1.67
N SER A 202 -24.61 -26.68 2.24
CA SER A 202 -25.69 -26.05 1.46
C SER A 202 -25.24 -24.74 0.79
N LEU A 203 -25.24 -24.73 -0.52
CA LEU A 203 -24.97 -23.55 -1.35
C LEU A 203 -26.29 -22.82 -1.66
N ASN A 204 -26.63 -21.81 -0.89
CA ASN A 204 -27.88 -21.06 -1.07
C ASN A 204 -27.93 -20.35 -2.43
N PRO A 205 -28.93 -20.66 -3.31
CA PRO A 205 -29.04 -20.06 -4.63
C PRO A 205 -29.21 -18.54 -4.60
N GLN A 206 -29.88 -18.01 -3.58
CA GLN A 206 -30.06 -16.55 -3.44
C GLN A 206 -28.73 -15.88 -3.13
N SER A 207 -27.91 -16.46 -2.28
CA SER A 207 -26.56 -15.94 -1.98
C SER A 207 -25.67 -15.98 -3.22
N LEU A 208 -25.64 -17.08 -3.98
CA LEU A 208 -24.89 -17.17 -5.24
C LEU A 208 -25.34 -16.08 -6.24
N SER A 209 -26.67 -15.80 -6.35
CA SER A 209 -27.18 -14.73 -7.20
C SER A 209 -26.80 -13.34 -6.70
N VAL A 210 -26.71 -13.13 -5.38
CA VAL A 210 -26.20 -11.88 -4.82
C VAL A 210 -24.73 -11.70 -5.13
N ILE A 211 -23.90 -12.72 -4.90
CA ILE A 211 -22.47 -12.71 -5.22
C ILE A 211 -22.26 -12.31 -6.69
N GLN A 212 -23.00 -12.93 -7.61
CA GLN A 212 -22.90 -12.65 -9.03
C GLN A 212 -23.21 -11.18 -9.39
N ARG A 213 -24.25 -10.59 -8.76
CA ARG A 213 -24.55 -9.16 -8.94
C ARG A 213 -23.51 -8.26 -8.31
N SER A 214 -23.00 -8.62 -7.14
CA SER A 214 -21.97 -7.82 -6.47
C SER A 214 -20.63 -7.83 -7.23
N VAL A 215 -20.30 -8.91 -7.94
CA VAL A 215 -19.14 -8.94 -8.85
C VAL A 215 -19.33 -7.92 -9.99
N MET A 216 -20.52 -7.83 -10.58
CA MET A 216 -20.81 -6.82 -11.61
C MET A 216 -20.70 -5.40 -11.06
N ALA A 217 -21.26 -5.15 -9.87
CA ALA A 217 -21.12 -3.84 -9.20
C ALA A 217 -19.66 -3.50 -8.88
N LEU A 218 -18.84 -4.50 -8.56
CA LEU A 218 -17.40 -4.33 -8.35
C LEU A 218 -16.68 -3.93 -9.64
N GLU A 219 -17.05 -4.51 -10.79
CA GLU A 219 -16.55 -4.11 -12.12
C GLU A 219 -16.87 -2.63 -12.41
N ASP A 220 -18.09 -2.17 -12.10
CA ASP A 220 -18.54 -0.78 -12.33
C ASP A 220 -17.70 0.26 -11.57
N ILE A 221 -17.12 -0.10 -10.43
CA ILE A 221 -16.26 0.80 -9.64
C ILE A 221 -14.76 0.66 -9.96
N GLY A 222 -14.40 -0.15 -10.95
CA GLY A 222 -13.02 -0.35 -11.42
C GLY A 222 -12.37 -1.64 -10.94
N GLY A 223 -13.15 -2.59 -10.44
CA GLY A 223 -12.64 -3.90 -10.06
C GLY A 223 -11.99 -4.65 -11.22
N ASP A 224 -12.49 -4.47 -12.44
CA ASP A 224 -11.87 -5.01 -13.66
C ASP A 224 -10.48 -4.44 -13.95
N MET A 225 -10.17 -3.24 -13.48
CA MET A 225 -8.83 -2.64 -13.59
C MET A 225 -7.92 -3.07 -12.46
N PHE A 226 -8.49 -3.25 -11.28
CA PHE A 226 -7.74 -3.56 -10.06
C PHE A 226 -7.38 -5.05 -9.92
N PHE A 227 -8.28 -5.96 -10.31
CA PHE A 227 -7.99 -7.40 -10.27
C PHE A 227 -7.37 -7.87 -11.57
N GLY A 228 -6.24 -8.57 -11.47
CA GLY A 228 -5.51 -9.10 -12.62
C GLY A 228 -4.00 -9.26 -12.39
N GLU A 229 -3.33 -9.79 -13.39
CA GLU A 229 -1.88 -9.94 -13.44
C GLU A 229 -1.25 -8.95 -14.43
N PRO A 230 0.05 -8.54 -14.23
CA PRO A 230 0.87 -8.87 -13.07
C PRO A 230 0.35 -8.19 -11.80
N ALA A 231 0.27 -8.94 -10.71
CA ALA A 231 -0.01 -8.39 -9.40
C ALA A 231 1.14 -7.51 -8.91
N LEU A 232 0.85 -6.57 -8.01
CA LEU A 232 1.87 -5.75 -7.38
C LEU A 232 2.85 -6.65 -6.61
N ASP A 233 4.12 -6.49 -6.90
CA ASP A 233 5.21 -6.99 -6.08
C ASP A 233 5.63 -5.88 -5.12
N ILE A 234 5.27 -6.04 -3.85
CA ILE A 234 5.52 -5.02 -2.83
C ILE A 234 7.03 -4.73 -2.65
N THR A 235 7.91 -5.65 -3.05
CA THR A 235 9.36 -5.47 -2.98
C THR A 235 9.87 -4.42 -3.97
N ASP A 236 9.15 -4.14 -5.05
CA ASP A 236 9.49 -3.06 -5.99
C ASP A 236 9.45 -1.68 -5.30
N TRP A 237 8.63 -1.54 -4.25
CA TRP A 237 8.55 -0.30 -3.47
C TRP A 237 9.70 -0.11 -2.49
N MET A 238 10.56 -1.11 -2.34
CA MET A 238 11.71 -1.07 -1.43
C MET A 238 13.01 -0.67 -2.13
N SER A 239 12.91 -0.12 -3.33
CA SER A 239 14.04 0.22 -4.17
C SER A 239 14.66 1.56 -3.82
N THR A 240 15.93 1.71 -4.17
CA THR A 240 16.68 2.97 -4.08
C THR A 240 17.11 3.40 -5.47
N ALA A 241 17.22 4.71 -5.66
CA ALA A 241 17.77 5.30 -6.88
C ALA A 241 19.29 5.05 -6.97
N PRO A 242 19.92 5.21 -8.16
CA PRO A 242 21.35 5.00 -8.35
C PRO A 242 22.25 5.88 -7.48
N ASP A 243 21.74 7.02 -7.01
CA ASP A 243 22.43 7.93 -6.09
C ASP A 243 22.29 7.54 -4.61
N GLY A 244 21.61 6.42 -4.32
CA GLY A 244 21.40 5.87 -2.98
C GLY A 244 20.21 6.45 -2.23
N ARG A 245 19.45 7.40 -2.81
CA ARG A 245 18.21 7.90 -2.21
C ARG A 245 17.10 6.86 -2.31
N GLY A 246 16.25 6.79 -1.27
CA GLY A 246 15.05 5.95 -1.30
C GLY A 246 14.03 6.46 -2.30
N ILE A 247 13.42 5.56 -3.07
CA ILE A 247 12.35 5.94 -3.99
C ILE A 247 11.08 6.29 -3.21
N ILE A 248 10.42 7.38 -3.59
CA ILE A 248 9.13 7.80 -3.03
C ILE A 248 8.04 7.28 -3.96
N ASN A 249 7.33 6.26 -3.52
CA ASN A 249 6.21 5.66 -4.23
C ASN A 249 4.93 6.42 -3.92
N ILE A 250 4.31 7.03 -4.91
CA ILE A 250 3.13 7.89 -4.78
C ILE A 250 1.95 7.22 -5.48
N LEU A 251 0.96 6.79 -4.71
CA LEU A 251 -0.30 6.27 -5.24
C LEU A 251 -1.25 7.43 -5.55
N SER A 252 -1.68 7.55 -6.79
CA SER A 252 -2.74 8.48 -7.19
C SER A 252 -4.07 8.06 -6.56
N GLY A 253 -4.47 8.77 -5.52
CA GLY A 253 -5.66 8.47 -4.71
C GLY A 253 -6.88 9.32 -5.01
N VAL A 254 -6.76 10.34 -5.87
CA VAL A 254 -7.84 11.33 -6.10
C VAL A 254 -9.14 10.69 -6.62
N LYS A 255 -9.02 9.76 -7.57
CA LYS A 255 -10.17 9.03 -8.12
C LYS A 255 -10.63 7.93 -7.17
N LEU A 256 -9.67 7.24 -6.55
CA LEU A 256 -9.90 6.16 -5.59
C LEU A 256 -10.66 6.65 -4.34
N ALA A 257 -10.35 7.85 -3.84
CA ALA A 257 -11.01 8.44 -2.66
C ALA A 257 -12.50 8.78 -2.88
N ARG A 258 -12.99 8.76 -4.13
CA ARG A 258 -14.43 8.88 -4.41
C ARG A 258 -15.21 7.62 -4.01
N ASN A 259 -14.51 6.51 -3.82
CA ASN A 259 -15.05 5.28 -3.27
C ASN A 259 -14.29 4.91 -1.99
N PRO A 260 -14.76 5.37 -0.82
CA PRO A 260 -14.09 5.13 0.47
C PRO A 260 -13.91 3.65 0.82
N GLU A 261 -14.86 2.79 0.42
CA GLU A 261 -14.75 1.35 0.66
C GLU A 261 -13.62 0.72 -0.15
N LEU A 262 -13.51 1.06 -1.44
CA LEU A 262 -12.42 0.58 -2.29
C LEU A 262 -11.07 1.08 -1.75
N TYR A 263 -10.97 2.37 -1.41
CA TYR A 263 -9.75 2.94 -0.82
C TYR A 263 -9.35 2.22 0.46
N SER A 264 -10.27 2.11 1.42
CA SER A 264 -9.96 1.49 2.71
C SER A 264 -9.62 0.00 2.57
N THR A 265 -10.35 -0.74 1.73
CA THR A 265 -10.08 -2.15 1.48
C THR A 265 -8.73 -2.35 0.82
N PHE A 266 -8.40 -1.54 -0.18
CA PHE A 266 -7.09 -1.54 -0.83
C PHE A 266 -5.95 -1.28 0.18
N MET A 267 -6.09 -0.24 1.01
CA MET A 267 -5.05 0.11 1.98
C MET A 267 -4.86 -0.96 3.06
N ILE A 268 -5.94 -1.64 3.46
CA ILE A 268 -5.86 -2.75 4.40
C ILE A 268 -5.20 -3.96 3.76
N TRP A 269 -5.61 -4.34 2.53
CA TRP A 269 -4.94 -5.39 1.77
C TRP A 269 -3.44 -5.11 1.65
N LEU A 270 -3.07 -3.88 1.32
CA LEU A 270 -1.68 -3.48 1.19
C LEU A 270 -0.88 -3.65 2.50
N MET A 271 -1.49 -3.33 3.64
CA MET A 271 -0.87 -3.55 4.95
C MET A 271 -0.70 -5.04 5.26
N GLU A 272 -1.66 -5.88 4.86
CA GLU A 272 -1.59 -7.33 5.01
C GLU A 272 -0.50 -7.92 4.11
N GLU A 273 -0.47 -7.53 2.84
CA GLU A 273 0.55 -7.96 1.89
C GLU A 273 1.96 -7.63 2.39
N LEU A 274 2.18 -6.41 2.89
CA LEU A 274 3.43 -6.03 3.52
C LEU A 274 3.79 -6.93 4.71
N PHE A 275 2.80 -7.22 5.53
CA PHE A 275 3.02 -8.04 6.72
C PHE A 275 3.38 -9.48 6.35
N ASP A 276 2.75 -10.03 5.32
CA ASP A 276 2.95 -11.42 4.92
C ASP A 276 4.25 -11.62 4.14
N VAL A 277 4.57 -10.71 3.22
CA VAL A 277 5.75 -10.82 2.34
C VAL A 277 7.05 -10.49 3.07
N LEU A 278 7.06 -9.50 3.98
CA LEU A 278 8.30 -9.06 4.59
C LEU A 278 8.77 -9.99 5.72
N PRO A 279 10.08 -10.36 5.73
CA PRO A 279 10.64 -11.13 6.83
C PRO A 279 10.81 -10.28 8.09
N GLU A 280 10.81 -10.91 9.25
CA GLU A 280 11.20 -10.26 10.49
C GLU A 280 12.68 -9.91 10.49
N VAL A 281 13.01 -8.69 10.93
CA VAL A 281 14.37 -8.15 10.86
C VAL A 281 14.87 -7.61 12.21
N GLY A 282 14.01 -7.57 13.23
CA GLY A 282 14.34 -7.03 14.53
C GLY A 282 14.53 -5.51 14.54
N ASP A 283 15.33 -5.02 15.49
CA ASP A 283 15.60 -3.58 15.61
C ASP A 283 16.73 -3.18 14.65
N LEU A 284 16.41 -2.35 13.68
CA LEU A 284 17.32 -1.81 12.67
C LEU A 284 17.71 -0.36 13.02
N ASP A 285 18.87 0.10 12.52
CA ASP A 285 19.32 1.50 12.65
C ASP A 285 18.46 2.47 11.88
N LYS A 286 17.75 2.02 10.83
CA LYS A 286 16.78 2.76 10.04
C LYS A 286 15.69 1.82 9.50
N PRO A 287 14.48 2.33 9.20
CA PRO A 287 13.43 1.52 8.59
C PRO A 287 13.85 0.98 7.21
N LYS A 288 13.24 -0.14 6.80
CA LYS A 288 13.29 -0.63 5.42
C LYS A 288 12.35 0.11 4.49
N LEU A 289 11.21 0.57 5.03
CA LEU A 289 10.16 1.25 4.30
C LEU A 289 9.34 2.12 5.26
N VAL A 290 8.89 3.27 4.80
CA VAL A 290 7.98 4.14 5.57
C VAL A 290 6.70 4.36 4.77
N PHE A 291 5.56 4.16 5.43
CA PHE A 291 4.22 4.34 4.90
C PHE A 291 3.54 5.58 5.48
N PHE A 292 3.00 6.42 4.60
CA PHE A 292 2.13 7.53 4.97
C PHE A 292 0.71 7.24 4.51
N PHE A 293 -0.21 7.08 5.47
CA PHE A 293 -1.63 6.91 5.23
C PHE A 293 -2.34 8.24 5.40
N ASP A 294 -2.59 8.96 4.29
CA ASP A 294 -3.36 10.20 4.32
C ASP A 294 -4.85 9.91 4.51
N GLU A 295 -5.56 10.86 5.14
CA GLU A 295 -6.98 10.76 5.52
C GLU A 295 -7.30 9.43 6.25
N ALA A 296 -6.50 9.12 7.27
CA ALA A 296 -6.57 7.85 8.00
C ALA A 296 -7.96 7.53 8.57
N HIS A 297 -8.83 8.53 8.74
CA HIS A 297 -10.22 8.33 9.15
C HIS A 297 -11.00 7.46 8.16
N MET A 298 -10.63 7.44 6.87
CA MET A 298 -11.27 6.57 5.88
C MET A 298 -10.99 5.08 6.10
N LEU A 299 -9.91 4.73 6.80
CA LEU A 299 -9.60 3.33 7.14
C LEU A 299 -10.50 2.79 8.26
N PHE A 300 -10.96 3.67 9.14
CA PHE A 300 -11.62 3.29 10.39
C PHE A 300 -13.11 3.61 10.42
N GLY A 301 -13.62 4.51 9.53
CA GLY A 301 -14.98 5.07 9.58
C GLY A 301 -16.08 4.01 9.64
N ASP A 302 -16.26 3.23 8.60
CA ASP A 302 -17.29 2.19 8.48
C ASP A 302 -16.71 0.77 8.65
N SER A 303 -15.56 0.65 9.31
CA SER A 303 -14.89 -0.63 9.51
C SER A 303 -15.57 -1.47 10.57
N SER A 304 -15.74 -2.77 10.28
CA SER A 304 -16.22 -3.71 11.29
C SER A 304 -15.21 -3.78 12.47
N PRO A 305 -15.68 -4.10 13.69
CA PRO A 305 -14.79 -4.27 14.83
C PRO A 305 -13.69 -5.33 14.61
N ALA A 306 -13.97 -6.34 13.79
CA ALA A 306 -12.99 -7.37 13.43
C ALA A 306 -11.87 -6.79 12.60
N LEU A 307 -12.19 -5.98 11.59
CA LEU A 307 -11.23 -5.36 10.71
C LEU A 307 -10.39 -4.30 11.43
N THR A 308 -11.01 -3.47 12.28
CA THR A 308 -10.28 -2.53 13.13
C THR A 308 -9.24 -3.25 13.98
N ARG A 309 -9.61 -4.37 14.64
CA ARG A 309 -8.67 -5.19 15.40
C ARG A 309 -7.54 -5.76 14.55
N LYS A 310 -7.83 -6.15 13.30
CA LYS A 310 -6.81 -6.65 12.37
C LYS A 310 -5.80 -5.57 12.02
N VAL A 311 -6.26 -4.36 11.72
CA VAL A 311 -5.38 -3.19 11.50
C VAL A 311 -4.54 -2.88 12.74
N GLU A 312 -5.15 -2.86 13.93
CA GLU A 312 -4.43 -2.66 15.20
C GLU A 312 -3.32 -3.70 15.39
N GLN A 313 -3.63 -4.96 15.14
CA GLN A 313 -2.65 -6.06 15.24
C GLN A 313 -1.51 -5.90 14.22
N THR A 314 -1.84 -5.59 12.97
CA THR A 314 -0.85 -5.39 11.91
C THR A 314 0.07 -4.22 12.25
N VAL A 315 -0.47 -3.06 12.66
CA VAL A 315 0.32 -1.89 13.08
C VAL A 315 1.25 -2.24 14.24
N LYS A 316 0.78 -3.01 15.22
CA LYS A 316 1.58 -3.43 16.36
C LYS A 316 2.76 -4.33 15.96
N LEU A 317 2.55 -5.23 15.01
CA LEU A 317 3.52 -6.27 14.64
C LEU A 317 4.46 -5.87 13.49
N ILE A 318 4.02 -5.04 12.54
CA ILE A 318 4.78 -4.71 11.33
C ILE A 318 6.10 -3.99 11.62
N ARG A 319 6.24 -3.44 12.81
CA ARG A 319 7.50 -2.87 13.28
C ARG A 319 8.64 -3.90 13.26
N SER A 320 8.39 -5.16 13.64
CA SER A 320 9.41 -6.22 13.63
C SER A 320 9.94 -6.51 12.21
N LYS A 321 9.20 -6.09 11.19
CA LYS A 321 9.58 -6.22 9.78
C LYS A 321 10.30 -4.97 9.23
N GLY A 322 10.59 -4.00 10.10
CA GLY A 322 11.32 -2.79 9.77
C GLY A 322 10.47 -1.71 9.06
N VAL A 323 9.15 -1.79 9.13
CA VAL A 323 8.26 -0.81 8.49
C VAL A 323 7.78 0.23 9.49
N GLY A 324 7.91 1.51 9.12
CA GLY A 324 7.32 2.64 9.85
C GLY A 324 5.99 3.06 9.22
N ILE A 325 4.95 3.24 10.03
CA ILE A 325 3.65 3.72 9.57
C ILE A 325 3.35 5.08 10.19
N TYR A 326 2.97 6.04 9.36
CA TYR A 326 2.55 7.38 9.78
C TYR A 326 1.13 7.62 9.29
N PHE A 327 0.21 7.78 10.24
CA PHE A 327 -1.16 8.14 9.93
C PHE A 327 -1.31 9.67 9.88
N ILE A 328 -2.04 10.14 8.88
CA ILE A 328 -2.36 11.54 8.71
C ILE A 328 -3.86 11.70 8.85
N SER A 329 -4.32 12.56 9.77
CA SER A 329 -5.76 12.81 9.99
C SER A 329 -6.04 14.25 10.33
N GLN A 330 -7.31 14.62 10.30
CA GLN A 330 -7.76 15.95 10.71
C GLN A 330 -7.79 16.07 12.23
N SER A 331 -8.04 14.97 12.94
CA SER A 331 -8.03 14.91 14.40
C SER A 331 -7.44 13.59 14.90
N PRO A 332 -6.70 13.57 16.01
CA PRO A 332 -6.29 12.32 16.65
C PRO A 332 -7.48 11.41 17.04
N SER A 333 -8.65 11.98 17.32
CA SER A 333 -9.86 11.22 17.66
C SER A 333 -10.45 10.39 16.51
N ASP A 334 -9.96 10.57 15.29
CA ASP A 334 -10.39 9.81 14.12
C ASP A 334 -9.75 8.41 14.09
N ILE A 335 -8.74 8.18 14.94
CA ILE A 335 -7.97 6.95 14.99
C ILE A 335 -8.34 6.19 16.27
N PRO A 336 -8.62 4.88 16.18
CA PRO A 336 -8.91 4.05 17.34
C PRO A 336 -7.79 4.06 18.37
N ASP A 337 -8.14 4.04 19.66
CA ASP A 337 -7.19 4.12 20.77
C ASP A 337 -6.10 3.03 20.69
N GLY A 338 -6.45 1.82 20.26
CA GLY A 338 -5.51 0.72 20.11
C GLY A 338 -4.41 0.99 19.08
N VAL A 339 -4.75 1.66 17.97
CA VAL A 339 -3.79 2.14 16.98
C VAL A 339 -3.03 3.35 17.50
N LEU A 340 -3.75 4.35 18.05
CA LEU A 340 -3.19 5.61 18.56
C LEU A 340 -2.08 5.36 19.60
N ALA A 341 -2.23 4.32 20.42
CA ALA A 341 -1.24 3.90 21.42
C ALA A 341 0.08 3.42 20.81
N GLN A 342 0.09 3.02 19.54
CA GLN A 342 1.31 2.59 18.82
C GLN A 342 2.06 3.74 18.15
N LEU A 343 1.43 4.92 18.00
CA LEU A 343 1.95 6.07 17.27
C LEU A 343 2.79 6.95 18.19
N SER A 344 4.09 6.61 18.30
CA SER A 344 4.99 7.24 19.27
C SER A 344 5.55 8.59 18.79
N ASN A 345 5.71 8.78 17.47
CA ASN A 345 6.23 10.02 16.88
C ASN A 345 5.06 10.94 16.49
N ARG A 346 4.95 12.11 17.08
CA ARG A 346 3.77 12.94 16.96
C ARG A 346 4.08 14.33 16.45
N VAL A 347 3.30 14.77 15.44
CA VAL A 347 3.27 16.14 14.92
C VAL A 347 1.82 16.60 14.91
N GLN A 348 1.52 17.58 15.74
CA GLN A 348 0.18 18.14 15.88
C GLN A 348 0.15 19.57 15.36
N HIS A 349 -0.46 19.77 14.21
CA HIS A 349 -0.79 21.10 13.69
C HIS A 349 -2.04 21.68 14.37
N ALA A 350 -2.35 22.92 14.03
CA ALA A 350 -3.49 23.60 14.61
C ALA A 350 -4.81 22.79 14.48
N LEU A 351 -5.55 22.75 15.54
CA LEU A 351 -6.97 22.39 15.55
C LEU A 351 -7.79 23.65 15.82
N ARG A 352 -8.92 23.77 15.15
CA ARG A 352 -9.90 24.84 15.42
C ARG A 352 -11.08 24.22 16.15
N ALA A 353 -11.45 24.78 17.29
CA ALA A 353 -12.46 24.22 18.16
C ALA A 353 -13.58 25.24 18.39
N TYR A 354 -14.62 25.15 17.58
CA TYR A 354 -15.81 26.02 17.67
C TYR A 354 -16.95 25.38 18.44
N THR A 355 -16.93 24.07 18.61
CA THR A 355 -17.96 23.30 19.30
C THR A 355 -17.40 22.62 20.56
N PRO A 356 -18.27 22.31 21.58
CA PRO A 356 -17.84 21.54 22.76
C PRO A 356 -17.21 20.20 22.44
N LYS A 357 -17.65 19.52 21.34
CA LYS A 357 -17.07 18.26 20.85
C LYS A 357 -15.65 18.47 20.38
N GLU A 358 -15.41 19.52 19.59
CA GLU A 358 -14.07 19.86 19.09
C GLU A 358 -13.13 20.29 20.22
N GLN A 359 -13.62 21.05 21.20
CA GLN A 359 -12.83 21.40 22.39
C GLN A 359 -12.42 20.18 23.20
N LYS A 360 -13.31 19.16 23.32
CA LYS A 360 -12.96 17.88 23.94
C LYS A 360 -11.86 17.16 23.13
N ALA A 361 -11.95 17.16 21.81
CA ALA A 361 -10.92 16.56 20.93
C ALA A 361 -9.55 17.25 21.09
N VAL A 362 -9.52 18.60 21.19
CA VAL A 362 -8.28 19.35 21.46
C VAL A 362 -7.66 18.97 22.81
N ARG A 363 -8.47 18.84 23.86
CA ARG A 363 -7.98 18.42 25.19
C ARG A 363 -7.42 17.00 25.14
N ALA A 364 -8.14 16.07 24.52
CA ALA A 364 -7.68 14.69 24.34
C ALA A 364 -6.36 14.64 23.56
N ALA A 365 -6.23 15.42 22.47
CA ALA A 365 -4.98 15.54 21.74
C ALA A 365 -3.84 16.07 22.61
N ALA A 366 -4.09 17.10 23.42
CA ALA A 366 -3.09 17.70 24.31
C ALA A 366 -2.59 16.73 25.39
N GLU A 367 -3.49 15.91 25.95
CA GLU A 367 -3.17 14.92 26.99
C GLU A 367 -2.26 13.79 26.48
N THR A 368 -2.17 13.60 25.17
CA THR A 368 -1.29 12.58 24.59
C THR A 368 0.19 12.98 24.55
N PHE A 369 0.53 14.22 24.89
CA PHE A 369 1.90 14.73 24.87
C PHE A 369 2.49 14.78 26.28
N ARG A 370 3.81 14.59 26.37
CA ARG A 370 4.55 14.96 27.57
C ARG A 370 4.61 16.47 27.68
N ALA A 371 3.91 17.02 28.66
CA ALA A 371 3.69 18.45 28.83
C ALA A 371 4.98 19.27 28.89
N ASN A 372 4.96 20.46 28.30
CA ASN A 372 5.99 21.47 28.42
C ASN A 372 5.59 22.50 29.49
N SER A 373 6.51 22.87 30.37
CA SER A 373 6.24 23.86 31.43
C SER A 373 6.10 25.29 30.90
N ARG A 374 6.52 25.56 29.67
CA ARG A 374 6.50 26.91 29.07
C ARG A 374 5.15 27.34 28.52
N PHE A 375 4.25 26.39 28.23
CA PHE A 375 2.92 26.67 27.69
C PHE A 375 1.92 25.56 28.01
N LYS A 376 0.63 25.90 27.96
CA LYS A 376 -0.43 24.91 28.04
C LYS A 376 -0.67 24.29 26.67
N THR A 377 -0.49 22.98 26.55
CA THR A 377 -0.55 22.24 25.28
C THR A 377 -1.86 22.45 24.53
N ALA A 378 -3.00 22.42 25.21
CA ALA A 378 -4.31 22.62 24.60
C ALA A 378 -4.50 24.03 24.00
N ASP A 379 -4.03 25.07 24.72
CA ASP A 379 -4.11 26.46 24.25
C ASP A 379 -3.20 26.62 23.04
N ALA A 380 -1.96 26.11 23.13
CA ALA A 380 -1.00 26.16 22.05
C ALA A 380 -1.53 25.51 20.74
N ILE A 381 -2.21 24.33 20.82
CA ILE A 381 -2.81 23.67 19.63
C ILE A 381 -3.76 24.62 18.89
N MET A 382 -4.56 25.39 19.61
CA MET A 382 -5.53 26.32 19.00
C MET A 382 -4.90 27.57 18.41
N GLU A 383 -3.72 27.97 18.91
CA GLU A 383 -3.01 29.17 18.53
C GLU A 383 -1.95 28.99 17.43
N LEU A 384 -1.59 27.73 17.09
CA LEU A 384 -0.59 27.44 16.07
C LEU A 384 -0.90 28.17 14.75
N ALA A 385 0.11 28.77 14.17
CA ALA A 385 0.05 29.35 12.85
C ALA A 385 0.25 28.29 11.77
N THR A 386 0.00 28.65 10.50
CA THR A 386 0.23 27.76 9.36
C THR A 386 1.71 27.38 9.28
N GLY A 387 1.98 26.07 9.33
CA GLY A 387 3.31 25.49 9.31
C GLY A 387 4.02 25.49 10.65
N GLU A 388 3.38 25.94 11.72
CA GLU A 388 3.75 25.57 13.08
C GLU A 388 3.13 24.23 13.48
N ALA A 389 3.78 23.53 14.37
CA ALA A 389 3.26 22.31 14.96
C ALA A 389 3.78 22.10 16.39
N LEU A 390 3.05 21.37 17.18
CA LEU A 390 3.58 20.74 18.38
C LEU A 390 4.25 19.42 17.97
N VAL A 391 5.50 19.26 18.30
CA VAL A 391 6.30 18.11 17.90
C VAL A 391 6.83 17.38 19.12
N SER A 392 6.67 16.06 19.13
CA SER A 392 7.26 15.16 20.12
C SER A 392 7.69 13.87 19.42
N PHE A 393 8.98 13.67 19.30
CA PHE A 393 9.59 12.44 18.80
C PHE A 393 10.24 11.66 19.93
N LEU A 394 10.58 10.42 19.68
CA LEU A 394 11.29 9.61 20.65
C LEU A 394 12.74 10.08 20.81
N ASP A 395 13.18 10.20 22.05
CA ASP A 395 14.56 10.51 22.43
C ASP A 395 15.50 9.30 22.27
N GLU A 396 16.78 9.48 22.58
CA GLU A 396 17.80 8.42 22.47
C GLU A 396 17.52 7.19 23.35
N LYS A 397 16.66 7.33 24.36
CA LYS A 397 16.23 6.24 25.24
C LYS A 397 14.92 5.58 24.76
N GLY A 398 14.36 6.07 23.65
CA GLY A 398 13.07 5.60 23.14
C GLY A 398 11.86 6.09 23.92
N SER A 399 12.01 7.16 24.69
CA SER A 399 10.92 7.81 25.44
C SER A 399 10.41 9.04 24.67
N PRO A 400 9.10 9.35 24.74
CA PRO A 400 8.58 10.58 24.14
C PRO A 400 9.27 11.83 24.73
N SER A 401 9.78 12.69 23.85
CA SER A 401 10.36 13.98 24.27
C SER A 401 9.30 14.89 24.84
N VAL A 402 9.70 15.89 25.61
CA VAL A 402 8.84 17.01 25.99
C VAL A 402 8.34 17.67 24.69
N VAL A 403 7.04 17.98 24.63
CA VAL A 403 6.45 18.60 23.45
C VAL A 403 7.03 20.01 23.21
N GLU A 404 7.42 20.30 21.98
CA GLU A 404 7.92 21.60 21.59
C GLU A 404 7.00 22.25 20.55
N ARG A 405 6.75 23.55 20.68
CA ARG A 405 6.12 24.38 19.66
C ARG A 405 7.19 24.78 18.65
N ALA A 406 7.04 24.31 17.44
CA ALA A 406 8.10 24.38 16.43
C ALA A 406 7.57 24.76 15.05
N MET A 407 8.44 25.37 14.26
CA MET A 407 8.24 25.62 12.84
C MET A 407 8.73 24.42 12.05
N ILE A 408 7.87 23.84 11.21
CA ILE A 408 8.27 22.77 10.29
C ILE A 408 9.19 23.33 9.23
N LEU A 409 10.23 22.59 8.82
CA LEU A 409 11.12 22.97 7.73
C LEU A 409 10.37 23.20 6.42
N PRO A 410 10.85 24.06 5.55
CA PRO A 410 10.35 24.14 4.18
C PRO A 410 10.78 22.90 3.39
N PRO A 411 9.93 22.35 2.50
CA PRO A 411 10.33 21.26 1.63
C PRO A 411 11.28 21.75 0.53
N GLN A 412 12.21 20.89 0.14
CA GLN A 412 13.12 21.17 -0.98
C GLN A 412 12.43 20.97 -2.33
N SER A 413 11.43 20.12 -2.38
CA SER A 413 10.65 19.83 -3.58
C SER A 413 9.57 20.88 -3.84
N PHE A 414 8.97 20.81 -5.03
CA PHE A 414 7.92 21.70 -5.46
C PHE A 414 6.63 21.53 -4.67
N LEU A 415 6.10 22.62 -4.12
CA LEU A 415 4.79 22.67 -3.48
C LEU A 415 3.71 22.86 -4.55
N GLY A 416 3.15 21.77 -5.04
CA GLY A 416 2.09 21.79 -6.03
C GLY A 416 1.94 20.47 -6.75
N THR A 417 1.01 20.45 -7.69
CA THR A 417 0.74 19.34 -8.58
C THR A 417 1.69 19.34 -9.77
N ILE A 418 1.85 18.22 -10.43
CA ILE A 418 2.48 18.07 -11.74
C ILE A 418 1.41 17.84 -12.79
N ASN A 419 1.71 18.11 -14.05
CA ASN A 419 0.76 17.92 -15.15
C ASN A 419 0.75 16.46 -15.65
N ASP A 420 -0.22 16.11 -16.48
CA ASP A 420 -0.39 14.73 -16.97
C ASP A 420 0.78 14.27 -17.86
N ASP A 421 1.44 15.17 -18.59
CA ASP A 421 2.62 14.85 -19.39
C ASP A 421 3.80 14.47 -18.51
N ASP A 422 3.94 15.12 -17.34
CA ASP A 422 4.97 14.76 -16.35
C ASP A 422 4.74 13.35 -15.80
N TYR A 423 3.49 13.02 -15.41
CA TYR A 423 3.15 11.66 -14.95
C TYR A 423 3.52 10.62 -16.02
N ARG A 424 3.14 10.88 -17.28
CA ARG A 424 3.45 9.98 -18.39
C ARG A 424 4.95 9.80 -18.59
N MET A 425 5.69 10.90 -18.64
CA MET A 425 7.14 10.87 -18.84
C MET A 425 7.85 10.12 -17.70
N MET A 426 7.47 10.36 -16.44
CA MET A 426 8.03 9.66 -15.30
C MET A 426 7.73 8.15 -15.36
N MET A 427 6.50 7.77 -15.66
CA MET A 427 6.10 6.38 -15.79
C MET A 427 6.84 5.67 -16.92
N GLU A 428 6.93 6.28 -18.12
CA GLU A 428 7.59 5.67 -19.29
C GLU A 428 9.11 5.54 -19.14
N SER A 429 9.72 6.41 -18.34
CA SER A 429 11.17 6.35 -18.04
C SER A 429 11.51 5.38 -16.91
N SER A 430 10.53 4.87 -16.19
CA SER A 430 10.72 3.95 -15.08
C SER A 430 11.16 2.56 -15.56
N PRO A 431 12.10 1.89 -14.86
CA PRO A 431 12.44 0.50 -15.11
C PRO A 431 11.27 -0.47 -14.89
N LEU A 432 10.26 -0.05 -14.11
CA LEU A 432 9.06 -0.84 -13.80
C LEU A 432 8.00 -0.79 -14.91
N TYR A 433 8.14 0.15 -15.88
CA TYR A 433 7.16 0.34 -16.93
C TYR A 433 6.85 -0.94 -17.71
N SER A 434 7.89 -1.67 -18.12
CA SER A 434 7.72 -2.92 -18.86
C SER A 434 7.03 -4.02 -18.04
N LYS A 435 7.26 -4.05 -16.71
CA LYS A 435 6.67 -5.05 -15.80
C LYS A 435 5.17 -4.86 -15.65
N TYR A 436 4.71 -3.61 -15.46
CA TYR A 436 3.33 -3.33 -15.07
C TYR A 436 2.40 -2.86 -16.19
N ARG A 437 2.95 -2.39 -17.32
CA ARG A 437 2.18 -1.79 -18.42
C ARG A 437 1.12 -2.72 -19.00
N LYS A 438 1.49 -3.97 -19.29
CA LYS A 438 0.62 -4.92 -19.96
C LYS A 438 0.01 -5.89 -18.96
N ARG A 439 -1.29 -6.13 -19.10
CA ARG A 439 -1.93 -7.26 -18.44
C ARG A 439 -1.35 -8.56 -19.00
N VAL A 440 -1.17 -9.53 -18.12
CA VAL A 440 -0.87 -10.91 -18.47
C VAL A 440 -2.20 -11.66 -18.54
N ASP A 441 -2.47 -12.25 -19.69
CA ASP A 441 -3.63 -13.13 -19.88
C ASP A 441 -3.17 -14.56 -19.56
N ALA A 442 -3.45 -14.99 -18.34
CA ALA A 442 -3.10 -16.33 -17.86
C ALA A 442 -4.28 -17.29 -18.06
N GLU A 443 -4.02 -18.58 -18.11
CA GLU A 443 -5.08 -19.58 -18.07
C GLU A 443 -5.69 -19.63 -16.66
N THR A 444 -6.96 -19.29 -16.55
CA THR A 444 -7.68 -19.06 -15.29
C THR A 444 -8.98 -19.85 -15.23
N ALA A 445 -9.73 -19.68 -14.17
CA ALA A 445 -11.05 -20.33 -14.01
C ALA A 445 -11.98 -20.05 -15.20
N TYR A 446 -11.94 -18.85 -15.74
CA TYR A 446 -12.79 -18.47 -16.88
C TYR A 446 -12.51 -19.31 -18.12
N GLU A 447 -11.24 -19.44 -18.52
CA GLU A 447 -10.84 -20.20 -19.71
C GLU A 447 -11.10 -21.69 -19.52
N GLU A 448 -10.80 -22.25 -18.35
CA GLU A 448 -11.03 -23.67 -18.05
C GLU A 448 -12.52 -24.02 -18.09
N LEU A 449 -13.35 -23.24 -17.41
CA LEU A 449 -14.80 -23.47 -17.37
C LEU A 449 -15.46 -23.23 -18.71
N THR A 450 -14.96 -22.28 -19.51
CA THR A 450 -15.43 -22.06 -20.89
C THR A 450 -15.14 -23.28 -21.76
N LYS A 451 -13.91 -23.82 -21.72
CA LYS A 451 -13.55 -25.05 -22.43
C LYS A 451 -14.41 -26.25 -22.00
N MET A 452 -14.73 -26.37 -20.70
CA MET A 452 -15.62 -27.42 -20.19
C MET A 452 -17.05 -27.29 -20.74
N LYS A 453 -17.57 -26.07 -20.86
CA LYS A 453 -18.90 -25.81 -21.45
C LYS A 453 -18.92 -26.16 -22.93
N GLU A 454 -17.95 -25.70 -23.69
CA GLU A 454 -17.84 -25.99 -25.13
C GLU A 454 -17.71 -27.51 -25.41
N ALA A 455 -16.91 -28.21 -24.63
CA ALA A 455 -16.77 -29.66 -24.74
C ALA A 455 -18.09 -30.40 -24.48
N LYS A 456 -18.89 -29.97 -23.47
CA LYS A 456 -20.20 -30.56 -23.18
C LYS A 456 -21.23 -30.24 -24.28
N GLU A 457 -21.17 -29.06 -24.89
CA GLU A 457 -22.05 -28.69 -26.01
C GLU A 457 -21.71 -29.49 -27.27
N ALA A 458 -20.43 -29.63 -27.61
CA ALA A 458 -19.99 -30.43 -28.73
C ALA A 458 -20.35 -31.93 -28.58
N ASP A 459 -20.38 -32.45 -27.36
CA ASP A 459 -20.82 -33.84 -27.09
C ASP A 459 -22.34 -34.00 -27.21
N LYS A 460 -23.12 -32.96 -26.94
CA LYS A 460 -24.58 -32.94 -27.13
C LYS A 460 -25.00 -32.86 -28.61
N GLU A 461 -24.19 -32.20 -29.46
CA GLU A 461 -24.43 -32.02 -30.89
C GLU A 461 -24.04 -33.25 -31.71
N LYS A 462 -23.29 -34.20 -31.15
CA LYS A 462 -23.04 -35.50 -31.85
C LYS A 462 -24.34 -36.23 -32.04
N PRO A 463 -24.77 -36.57 -33.29
CA PRO A 463 -26.04 -37.18 -33.55
C PRO A 463 -26.11 -38.53 -32.82
N LYS A 464 -27.08 -38.69 -31.89
CA LYS A 464 -27.37 -39.97 -31.27
C LYS A 464 -27.71 -40.96 -32.38
N LYS A 465 -26.80 -41.87 -32.73
CA LYS A 465 -27.12 -43.03 -33.56
C LYS A 465 -28.30 -43.76 -32.91
N LYS A 466 -29.45 -43.70 -33.57
CA LYS A 466 -30.63 -44.48 -33.19
C LYS A 466 -30.27 -45.96 -33.33
N THR A 467 -29.84 -46.60 -32.26
CA THR A 467 -29.88 -48.03 -32.12
C THR A 467 -31.27 -48.41 -31.58
N SER A 468 -32.12 -48.87 -32.49
CA SER A 468 -33.34 -49.55 -32.13
C SER A 468 -32.95 -50.90 -31.52
N SER A 469 -33.09 -51.06 -30.21
CA SER A 469 -33.27 -52.37 -29.60
C SER A 469 -34.03 -52.21 -28.28
N SER A 470 -35.15 -52.89 -28.25
CA SER A 470 -36.01 -53.18 -27.11
C SER A 470 -35.22 -53.83 -25.98
N GLY A 471 -35.49 -53.44 -24.74
CA GLY A 471 -35.32 -54.36 -23.63
C GLY A 471 -34.49 -53.91 -22.45
N THR A 472 -35.16 -53.83 -21.33
CA THR A 472 -34.71 -54.07 -19.95
C THR A 472 -33.87 -52.98 -19.26
N ARG A 473 -34.49 -52.29 -18.32
CA ARG A 473 -33.87 -51.53 -17.24
C ARG A 473 -32.82 -52.32 -16.52
N LYS A 474 -31.53 -52.02 -16.74
CA LYS A 474 -30.44 -52.48 -15.86
C LYS A 474 -29.96 -51.31 -15.04
N THR A 475 -30.07 -51.46 -13.73
CA THR A 475 -29.44 -50.60 -12.73
C THR A 475 -27.93 -50.56 -12.96
N LYS A 476 -27.33 -49.36 -13.11
CA LYS A 476 -25.88 -49.19 -13.25
C LYS A 476 -25.17 -49.78 -12.03
N SER A 477 -24.21 -50.63 -12.29
CA SER A 477 -23.42 -51.29 -11.26
C SER A 477 -22.42 -50.31 -10.60
N ARG A 478 -22.05 -50.66 -9.37
CA ARG A 478 -21.09 -49.88 -8.54
C ARG A 478 -19.74 -49.64 -9.24
N THR A 479 -19.39 -50.45 -10.22
CA THR A 479 -18.16 -50.41 -11.02
C THR A 479 -18.17 -49.29 -12.08
N GLU A 480 -19.30 -48.92 -12.67
CA GLU A 480 -19.37 -47.84 -13.67
C GLU A 480 -19.26 -46.46 -13.04
N ARG A 481 -19.71 -46.29 -11.79
CA ARG A 481 -19.50 -45.07 -11.01
C ARG A 481 -18.04 -44.85 -10.62
N THR A 482 -17.26 -45.93 -10.52
CA THR A 482 -15.83 -45.89 -10.17
C THR A 482 -14.98 -45.51 -11.41
N VAL A 483 -15.42 -45.88 -12.61
CA VAL A 483 -14.72 -45.54 -13.86
C VAL A 483 -14.91 -44.06 -14.22
N ASP A 484 -16.12 -43.52 -14.05
CA ASP A 484 -16.40 -42.09 -14.27
C ASP A 484 -15.62 -41.20 -13.27
N ARG A 485 -15.43 -41.71 -12.02
CA ARG A 485 -14.56 -41.05 -11.02
C ARG A 485 -13.06 -41.15 -11.33
N ALA A 486 -12.63 -42.29 -11.92
CA ALA A 486 -11.22 -42.48 -12.28
C ALA A 486 -10.78 -41.62 -13.46
N ILE A 487 -11.69 -41.31 -14.40
CA ILE A 487 -11.40 -40.45 -15.55
C ILE A 487 -11.31 -38.96 -15.12
N GLY A 488 -12.17 -38.52 -14.19
CA GLY A 488 -12.09 -37.20 -13.58
C GLY A 488 -10.79 -37.00 -12.76
N ASN A 489 -10.39 -38.00 -12.01
CA ASN A 489 -9.16 -37.94 -11.20
C ASN A 489 -7.86 -38.10 -12.01
N ALA A 490 -7.89 -38.70 -13.20
CA ALA A 490 -6.72 -38.83 -14.06
C ALA A 490 -6.36 -37.50 -14.72
N ALA A 491 -7.35 -36.67 -15.09
CA ALA A 491 -7.10 -35.31 -15.60
C ALA A 491 -6.51 -34.40 -14.53
N SER A 492 -6.98 -34.51 -13.27
CA SER A 492 -6.45 -33.73 -12.15
C SER A 492 -5.08 -34.20 -11.64
N ALA A 493 -4.71 -35.49 -11.88
CA ALA A 493 -3.39 -36.01 -11.52
C ALA A 493 -2.28 -35.55 -12.45
N ILE A 494 -2.58 -35.25 -13.73
CA ILE A 494 -1.61 -34.72 -14.69
C ILE A 494 -1.27 -33.24 -14.36
N GLY A 495 -2.26 -32.45 -13.95
CA GLY A 495 -2.05 -31.08 -13.48
C GLY A 495 -1.19 -30.99 -12.20
N ARG A 496 -1.42 -31.90 -11.23
CA ARG A 496 -0.66 -31.97 -9.97
C ARG A 496 0.79 -32.42 -10.13
N GLY A 497 1.10 -33.19 -11.17
CA GLY A 497 2.46 -33.69 -11.45
C GLY A 497 3.43 -32.61 -11.94
N ILE A 498 2.94 -31.55 -12.55
CA ILE A 498 3.75 -30.44 -13.08
C ILE A 498 3.98 -29.36 -12.01
N GLY A 499 2.96 -29.03 -11.21
CA GLY A 499 3.08 -28.07 -10.11
C GLY A 499 4.06 -28.48 -9.02
N ASN A 500 4.03 -29.75 -8.61
CA ASN A 500 4.95 -30.26 -7.57
C ASN A 500 6.40 -30.42 -8.00
N LYS A 501 6.70 -30.48 -9.31
CA LYS A 501 8.09 -30.49 -9.81
C LYS A 501 8.72 -29.10 -9.86
N ILE A 502 7.93 -28.06 -10.01
CA ILE A 502 8.42 -26.67 -10.02
C ILE A 502 8.64 -26.18 -8.59
N SER A 503 7.74 -26.51 -7.65
CA SER A 503 7.86 -26.13 -6.23
C SER A 503 9.10 -26.77 -5.54
N LYS A 504 9.40 -28.04 -5.83
CA LYS A 504 10.62 -28.71 -5.30
C LYS A 504 11.95 -28.22 -5.87
N LYS A 505 11.93 -27.49 -6.99
CA LYS A 505 13.14 -26.95 -7.63
C LYS A 505 13.48 -25.51 -7.20
N LEU A 506 12.52 -24.80 -6.59
CA LEU A 506 12.66 -23.41 -6.13
C LEU A 506 12.80 -23.27 -4.61
N PHE A 507 12.34 -24.24 -3.84
CA PHE A 507 12.44 -24.22 -2.37
C PHE A 507 13.02 -25.54 -1.88
N GLY A 508 14.31 -25.73 -2.14
CA GLY A 508 15.10 -26.83 -1.57
C GLY A 508 15.20 -26.70 -0.06
N ARG A 509 14.46 -27.48 0.63
CA ARG A 509 14.24 -27.93 1.99
C ARG A 509 12.92 -27.52 2.57
#